data_1212215659d4001d2541f0923de352af
#
_entry.id   1212215659d4001d2541f0923de352af
#
_cell.length_a   1.000
_cell.length_b   1.000
_cell.length_c   1.000
_cell.angle_alpha   90.00
_cell.angle_beta   90.00
_cell.angle_gamma   90.00
#
_symmetry.space_group_name_H-M   'P 1'
#
loop_
_entity.id
_entity.type
_entity.pdbx_description
1 polymer ?
#
loop_
_entity_poly.entity_id
_entity_poly.type
_entity_poly.pdbx_seq_one_letter_code
_entity_poly.pdbx_strand_id
1 'polypeptide(L)'
;MEYSQQSNNRNNNDLRKYTPIFIIVGIVFLLILFWGRITKTIPAGHGGVLFRLFGGGVDVTRTYEEGFHFIAPWNTMYVYETRQQEISEEMSALSSNGLEIKIEFSAWYQPKWDELGELHGKIGTNYLTRIVVPAMRSAARSVVGRYTPEQIYSTKRDAIQEEIFVETKKLLEEQYVQLNQVLIRSVTLPPTIKSAIESKLKQEQEALEYEFKLEKAAQEAERQRVEAEGKAKANSIVSASINDKILRDKGIEATLKLAESPNSKVVIIGGNDGMPIILGDVK
;
A
#
# COMPACT_ATOMS: atom_id res chain seq x y z
N MET A 1 75.44 -79.89 -13.70
CA MET A 1 74.33 -79.48 -12.80
C MET A 1 73.81 -78.17 -13.30
N GLU A 2 72.73 -78.29 -14.09
CA GLU A 2 72.11 -77.15 -14.75
C GLU A 2 70.88 -76.79 -13.94
N TYR A 3 70.83 -75.59 -13.35
CA TYR A 3 69.64 -75.06 -12.69
C TYR A 3 68.89 -74.19 -13.66
N SER A 4 67.74 -74.71 -14.12
CA SER A 4 66.79 -73.97 -14.93
C SER A 4 66.06 -72.93 -14.07
N GLN A 5 66.26 -71.63 -14.37
CA GLN A 5 65.41 -70.56 -13.85
C GLN A 5 64.12 -70.59 -14.63
N GLN A 6 63.04 -71.07 -14.01
CA GLN A 6 61.65 -70.81 -14.49
C GLN A 6 61.26 -69.42 -14.08
N SER A 7 61.23 -68.49 -15.03
CA SER A 7 60.68 -67.11 -14.90
C SER A 7 59.16 -67.17 -14.73
N ASN A 8 58.76 -66.71 -13.55
CA ASN A 8 57.35 -66.63 -13.17
C ASN A 8 56.66 -65.41 -13.88
N ASN A 9 56.25 -65.61 -15.14
CA ASN A 9 55.60 -64.58 -15.96
C ASN A 9 54.12 -64.89 -16.17
N ARG A 10 53.35 -65.17 -15.10
CA ARG A 10 51.97 -65.62 -15.20
C ARG A 10 50.87 -64.70 -14.69
N ASN A 11 51.15 -63.46 -14.22
CA ASN A 11 50.09 -62.67 -13.52
C ASN A 11 49.78 -61.28 -14.12
N ASN A 12 50.44 -60.85 -15.21
CA ASN A 12 50.18 -59.50 -15.73
C ASN A 12 49.09 -59.44 -16.80
N ASN A 13 48.65 -60.52 -17.39
CA ASN A 13 47.67 -60.53 -18.44
C ASN A 13 46.22 -60.54 -17.94
N ASP A 14 45.95 -61.04 -16.74
CA ASP A 14 44.60 -61.06 -16.16
C ASP A 14 44.19 -59.67 -15.63
N LEU A 15 45.13 -58.92 -15.08
CA LEU A 15 44.87 -57.55 -14.63
C LEU A 15 44.51 -56.60 -15.80
N ARG A 16 45.07 -56.81 -16.98
CA ARG A 16 44.76 -56.04 -18.18
C ARG A 16 43.30 -56.22 -18.68
N LYS A 17 42.68 -57.34 -18.41
CA LYS A 17 41.28 -57.61 -18.75
C LYS A 17 40.30 -56.79 -17.88
N TYR A 18 40.66 -56.51 -16.60
CA TYR A 18 39.84 -55.82 -15.63
C TYR A 18 40.11 -54.32 -15.59
N THR A 19 41.22 -53.84 -16.21
CA THR A 19 41.53 -52.40 -16.30
C THR A 19 40.37 -51.55 -16.80
N PRO A 20 39.63 -51.88 -17.87
CA PRO A 20 38.49 -51.05 -18.31
C PRO A 20 37.36 -51.01 -17.27
N ILE A 21 37.14 -52.11 -16.54
CA ILE A 21 36.12 -52.20 -15.49
C ILE A 21 36.50 -51.29 -14.32
N PHE A 22 37.76 -51.31 -13.87
CA PHE A 22 38.25 -50.41 -12.80
C PHE A 22 38.16 -48.94 -13.21
N ILE A 23 38.44 -48.61 -14.46
CA ILE A 23 38.28 -47.24 -14.99
C ILE A 23 36.81 -46.82 -14.94
N ILE A 24 35.88 -47.68 -15.41
CA ILE A 24 34.45 -47.40 -15.38
C ILE A 24 33.93 -47.19 -13.94
N VAL A 25 34.32 -48.08 -13.01
CA VAL A 25 33.98 -47.99 -11.59
C VAL A 25 34.52 -46.71 -11.00
N GLY A 26 35.78 -46.34 -11.31
CA GLY A 26 36.38 -45.07 -10.90
C GLY A 26 35.64 -43.85 -11.42
N ILE A 27 35.21 -43.83 -12.67
CA ILE A 27 34.43 -42.75 -13.27
C ILE A 27 33.03 -42.65 -12.62
N VAL A 28 32.36 -43.80 -12.41
CA VAL A 28 31.05 -43.84 -11.72
C VAL A 28 31.20 -43.33 -10.27
N PHE A 29 32.23 -43.75 -9.59
CA PHE A 29 32.52 -43.27 -8.22
C PHE A 29 32.76 -41.76 -8.19
N LEU A 30 33.54 -41.22 -9.13
CA LEU A 30 33.75 -39.78 -9.26
C LEU A 30 32.45 -39.04 -9.57
N LEU A 31 31.62 -39.57 -10.47
CA LEU A 31 30.30 -38.99 -10.80
C LEU A 31 29.40 -38.95 -9.56
N ILE A 32 29.38 -39.99 -8.75
CA ILE A 32 28.61 -40.03 -7.50
C ILE A 32 29.14 -38.99 -6.50
N LEU A 33 30.46 -38.88 -6.37
CA LEU A 33 31.12 -37.97 -5.44
C LEU A 33 30.88 -36.49 -5.81
N PHE A 34 30.84 -36.18 -7.10
CA PHE A 34 30.58 -34.83 -7.63
C PHE A 34 29.10 -34.55 -7.98
N TRP A 35 28.19 -35.50 -7.79
CA TRP A 35 26.80 -35.39 -8.16
C TRP A 35 26.13 -34.10 -7.63
N GLY A 36 26.32 -33.79 -6.36
CA GLY A 36 25.78 -32.57 -5.73
C GLY A 36 26.39 -31.26 -6.21
N ARG A 37 27.56 -31.31 -6.92
CA ARG A 37 28.16 -30.13 -7.54
C ARG A 37 27.78 -29.96 -9.00
N ILE A 38 27.48 -31.06 -9.67
CA ILE A 38 27.09 -31.07 -11.08
C ILE A 38 25.61 -30.68 -11.26
N THR A 39 24.78 -31.00 -10.26
CA THR A 39 23.35 -30.76 -10.30
C THR A 39 22.98 -29.59 -9.42
N LYS A 40 22.23 -28.62 -9.98
CA LYS A 40 21.65 -27.50 -9.25
C LYS A 40 20.17 -27.36 -9.60
N THR A 41 19.35 -27.24 -8.57
CA THR A 41 17.93 -26.94 -8.71
C THR A 41 17.68 -25.50 -8.33
N ILE A 42 17.03 -24.76 -9.22
CA ILE A 42 16.59 -23.39 -8.98
C ILE A 42 15.11 -23.48 -8.59
N PRO A 43 14.73 -23.00 -7.37
CA PRO A 43 13.34 -23.04 -6.93
C PRO A 43 12.45 -22.14 -7.79
N ALA A 44 11.13 -22.40 -7.74
CA ALA A 44 10.14 -21.56 -8.40
C ALA A 44 10.23 -20.11 -7.92
N GLY A 45 10.15 -19.15 -8.85
CA GLY A 45 10.25 -17.72 -8.58
C GLY A 45 11.69 -17.24 -8.29
N HIS A 46 12.68 -18.03 -8.67
CA HIS A 46 14.09 -17.66 -8.58
C HIS A 46 14.74 -17.71 -9.95
N GLY A 47 15.76 -16.88 -10.13
CA GLY A 47 16.65 -16.90 -11.30
C GLY A 47 18.07 -17.27 -10.93
N GLY A 48 18.75 -18.00 -11.80
CA GLY A 48 20.12 -18.43 -11.61
C GLY A 48 21.11 -17.61 -12.45
N VAL A 49 22.25 -17.27 -11.86
CA VAL A 49 23.40 -16.67 -12.55
C VAL A 49 24.59 -17.60 -12.43
N LEU A 50 25.17 -17.99 -13.56
CA LEU A 50 26.30 -18.93 -13.60
C LEU A 50 27.61 -18.16 -13.53
N PHE A 51 28.45 -18.51 -12.56
CA PHE A 51 29.85 -18.12 -12.51
C PHE A 51 30.71 -19.24 -13.07
N ARG A 52 31.44 -18.98 -14.15
CA ARG A 52 32.36 -19.90 -14.81
C ARG A 52 33.78 -19.69 -14.29
N LEU A 53 34.31 -20.65 -13.57
CA LEU A 53 35.67 -20.56 -13.03
C LEU A 53 36.73 -20.55 -14.16
N PHE A 54 36.56 -21.39 -15.18
CA PHE A 54 37.44 -21.48 -16.35
C PHE A 54 36.72 -20.97 -17.59
N GLY A 55 36.69 -19.66 -17.83
CA GLY A 55 36.11 -19.13 -19.07
C GLY A 55 35.12 -17.98 -18.90
N GLY A 56 35.61 -16.82 -18.51
CA GLY A 56 34.85 -15.57 -18.62
C GLY A 56 34.14 -15.05 -17.39
N GLY A 57 34.22 -15.77 -16.25
CA GLY A 57 33.61 -15.28 -15.01
C GLY A 57 32.07 -15.38 -15.00
N VAL A 58 31.39 -14.30 -14.64
CA VAL A 58 29.92 -14.24 -14.60
C VAL A 58 29.32 -14.27 -16.00
N ASP A 59 28.38 -15.16 -16.23
CA ASP A 59 27.60 -15.19 -17.47
C ASP A 59 26.52 -14.10 -17.40
N VAL A 60 26.81 -12.95 -17.96
CA VAL A 60 25.91 -11.77 -17.94
C VAL A 60 24.82 -11.85 -19.01
N THR A 61 24.99 -12.73 -20.01
CA THR A 61 24.09 -12.81 -21.16
C THR A 61 22.92 -13.76 -20.95
N ARG A 62 23.03 -14.66 -19.97
CA ARG A 62 22.01 -15.70 -19.75
C ARG A 62 21.59 -15.80 -18.28
N THR A 63 20.33 -15.63 -18.04
CA THR A 63 19.67 -15.97 -16.77
C THR A 63 19.11 -17.39 -16.89
N TYR A 64 19.40 -18.23 -15.90
CA TYR A 64 18.88 -19.59 -15.80
C TYR A 64 17.52 -19.58 -15.11
N GLU A 65 16.55 -20.20 -15.78
CA GLU A 65 15.18 -20.30 -15.29
C GLU A 65 15.06 -21.28 -14.12
N GLU A 66 13.89 -21.34 -13.51
CA GLU A 66 13.57 -22.34 -12.49
C GLU A 66 13.64 -23.75 -13.06
N GLY A 67 14.00 -24.71 -12.21
CA GLY A 67 14.10 -26.11 -12.60
C GLY A 67 15.46 -26.71 -12.32
N PHE A 68 15.71 -27.82 -12.97
CA PHE A 68 16.91 -28.64 -12.78
C PHE A 68 17.95 -28.34 -13.85
N HIS A 69 19.18 -28.02 -13.42
CA HIS A 69 20.29 -27.65 -14.32
C HIS A 69 21.53 -28.50 -14.05
N PHE A 70 22.19 -28.87 -15.15
CA PHE A 70 23.52 -29.47 -15.10
C PHE A 70 24.56 -28.37 -15.30
N ILE A 71 25.50 -28.28 -14.37
CA ILE A 71 26.64 -27.35 -14.45
C ILE A 71 27.96 -28.12 -14.27
N ALA A 72 29.02 -27.59 -14.81
CA ALA A 72 30.35 -28.17 -14.55
C ALA A 72 30.70 -28.09 -13.05
N PRO A 73 31.35 -29.11 -12.44
CA PRO A 73 31.57 -29.20 -10.99
C PRO A 73 32.43 -28.07 -10.41
N TRP A 74 33.16 -27.34 -11.26
CA TRP A 74 33.96 -26.19 -10.88
C TRP A 74 33.22 -24.85 -11.01
N ASN A 75 32.03 -24.81 -11.64
CA ASN A 75 31.22 -23.62 -11.77
C ASN A 75 30.30 -23.45 -10.56
N THR A 76 29.89 -22.20 -10.30
CA THR A 76 28.97 -21.88 -9.22
C THR A 76 27.71 -21.23 -9.77
N MET A 77 26.56 -21.71 -9.32
CA MET A 77 25.27 -21.11 -9.60
C MET A 77 24.84 -20.24 -8.43
N TYR A 78 24.63 -18.95 -8.66
CA TYR A 78 24.05 -18.03 -7.69
C TYR A 78 22.56 -17.90 -7.97
N VAL A 79 21.75 -18.04 -6.93
CA VAL A 79 20.28 -18.03 -7.06
C VAL A 79 19.75 -16.75 -6.43
N TYR A 80 18.90 -16.04 -7.18
CA TYR A 80 18.25 -14.81 -6.77
C TYR A 80 16.75 -15.01 -6.73
N GLU A 81 16.09 -14.54 -5.68
CA GLU A 81 14.65 -14.43 -5.67
C GLU A 81 14.22 -13.28 -6.59
N THR A 82 13.41 -13.59 -7.59
CA THR A 82 12.94 -12.64 -8.61
C THR A 82 11.50 -12.17 -8.38
N ARG A 83 10.85 -12.72 -7.36
CA ARG A 83 9.55 -12.26 -6.89
C ARG A 83 9.69 -10.91 -6.22
N GLN A 84 8.56 -10.21 -6.11
CA GLN A 84 8.48 -8.99 -5.35
C GLN A 84 8.78 -9.25 -3.87
N GLN A 85 9.73 -8.52 -3.34
CA GLN A 85 10.17 -8.57 -1.94
C GLN A 85 9.84 -7.25 -1.27
N GLU A 86 9.64 -7.29 0.05
CA GLU A 86 9.45 -6.10 0.87
C GLU A 86 10.67 -5.87 1.76
N ILE A 87 11.05 -4.61 1.88
CA ILE A 87 11.99 -4.14 2.89
C ILE A 87 11.36 -3.01 3.67
N SER A 88 11.56 -3.03 5.00
CA SER A 88 11.20 -1.93 5.90
C SER A 88 12.46 -1.31 6.47
N GLU A 89 12.53 0.01 6.43
CA GLU A 89 13.67 0.78 6.93
C GLU A 89 13.19 1.93 7.81
N GLU A 90 13.90 2.14 8.91
CA GLU A 90 13.75 3.31 9.77
C GLU A 90 14.96 4.24 9.59
N MET A 91 14.71 5.51 9.43
CA MET A 91 15.76 6.53 9.33
C MET A 91 15.38 7.83 10.00
N SER A 92 16.38 8.59 10.42
CA SER A 92 16.25 9.99 10.79
C SER A 92 16.63 10.90 9.62
N ALA A 93 15.81 11.91 9.39
CA ALA A 93 16.08 12.97 8.42
C ALA A 93 15.74 14.34 9.01
N LEU A 94 16.41 15.38 8.51
CA LEU A 94 16.09 16.75 8.86
C LEU A 94 15.03 17.30 7.91
N SER A 95 13.99 17.90 8.48
CA SER A 95 12.99 18.66 7.71
C SER A 95 13.56 19.97 7.20
N SER A 96 12.80 20.70 6.38
CA SER A 96 13.18 22.01 5.86
C SER A 96 13.50 23.05 6.96
N ASN A 97 12.92 22.89 8.14
CA ASN A 97 13.14 23.74 9.31
C ASN A 97 14.29 23.26 10.22
N GLY A 98 15.04 22.22 9.80
CA GLY A 98 16.13 21.65 10.59
C GLY A 98 15.69 20.76 11.76
N LEU A 99 14.42 20.38 11.84
CA LEU A 99 13.93 19.46 12.85
C LEU A 99 14.22 18.01 12.44
N GLU A 100 14.79 17.23 13.37
CA GLU A 100 14.99 15.80 13.18
C GLU A 100 13.65 15.04 13.27
N ILE A 101 13.35 14.28 12.25
CA ILE A 101 12.15 13.46 12.11
C ILE A 101 12.57 12.02 11.88
N LYS A 102 11.98 11.08 12.61
CA LYS A 102 12.12 9.66 12.35
C LYS A 102 11.00 9.21 11.44
N ILE A 103 11.38 8.53 10.36
CA ILE A 103 10.46 8.03 9.35
C ILE A 103 10.72 6.54 9.16
N GLU A 104 9.66 5.76 9.24
CA GLU A 104 9.63 4.36 8.87
C GLU A 104 8.92 4.24 7.51
N PHE A 105 9.58 3.56 6.58
CA PHE A 105 9.01 3.32 5.26
C PHE A 105 9.30 1.89 4.79
N SER A 106 8.41 1.35 4.00
CA SER A 106 8.57 0.10 3.30
C SER A 106 8.72 0.35 1.81
N ALA A 107 9.46 -0.52 1.14
CA ALA A 107 9.52 -0.55 -0.31
C ALA A 107 9.34 -1.97 -0.82
N TRP A 108 8.62 -2.08 -1.93
CA TRP A 108 8.50 -3.31 -2.69
C TRP A 108 9.37 -3.21 -3.93
N TYR A 109 10.27 -4.16 -4.04
CA TYR A 109 11.27 -4.22 -5.11
C TYR A 109 11.45 -5.65 -5.59
N GLN A 110 12.05 -5.78 -6.77
CA GLN A 110 12.49 -7.05 -7.33
C GLN A 110 13.69 -6.82 -8.24
N PRO A 111 14.63 -7.76 -8.31
CA PRO A 111 15.68 -7.68 -9.32
C PRO A 111 15.08 -7.90 -10.72
N LYS A 112 15.61 -7.21 -11.72
CA LYS A 112 15.17 -7.39 -13.10
C LYS A 112 15.68 -8.73 -13.62
N TRP A 113 14.75 -9.57 -14.06
CA TRP A 113 15.05 -10.92 -14.54
C TRP A 113 16.11 -10.95 -15.62
N ASP A 114 15.95 -10.12 -16.64
CA ASP A 114 16.83 -10.11 -17.81
C ASP A 114 18.24 -9.58 -17.50
N GLU A 115 18.41 -8.88 -16.40
CA GLU A 115 19.62 -8.17 -16.01
C GLU A 115 20.31 -8.80 -14.76
N LEU A 116 19.90 -10.01 -14.32
CA LEU A 116 20.46 -10.68 -13.14
C LEU A 116 21.97 -10.93 -13.27
N GLY A 117 22.44 -11.25 -14.47
CA GLY A 117 23.87 -11.43 -14.73
C GLY A 117 24.67 -10.16 -14.49
N GLU A 118 24.18 -9.03 -14.96
CA GLU A 118 24.78 -7.70 -14.75
C GLU A 118 24.73 -7.30 -13.27
N LEU A 119 23.58 -7.51 -12.62
CA LEU A 119 23.41 -7.30 -11.18
C LEU A 119 24.47 -8.06 -10.38
N HIS A 120 24.64 -9.37 -10.70
CA HIS A 120 25.62 -10.20 -10.03
C HIS A 120 27.07 -9.76 -10.31
N GLY A 121 27.36 -9.48 -11.56
CA GLY A 121 28.71 -9.11 -12.01
C GLY A 121 29.19 -7.79 -11.43
N LYS A 122 28.31 -6.78 -11.34
CA LYS A 122 28.69 -5.44 -10.89
C LYS A 122 28.49 -5.20 -9.40
N ILE A 123 27.45 -5.77 -8.81
CA ILE A 123 27.02 -5.49 -7.43
C ILE A 123 27.19 -6.71 -6.51
N GLY A 124 26.84 -7.88 -7.02
CA GLY A 124 26.90 -9.14 -6.29
C GLY A 124 25.60 -9.47 -5.53
N THR A 125 25.68 -10.49 -4.68
CA THR A 125 24.52 -11.02 -3.94
C THR A 125 23.94 -10.04 -2.91
N ASN A 126 24.76 -9.11 -2.40
CA ASN A 126 24.37 -8.16 -1.35
C ASN A 126 23.81 -6.84 -1.95
N TYR A 127 23.12 -6.90 -3.10
CA TYR A 127 22.58 -5.71 -3.78
C TYR A 127 21.60 -4.93 -2.90
N LEU A 128 20.86 -5.60 -2.02
CA LEU A 128 19.94 -4.99 -1.08
C LEU A 128 20.63 -3.92 -0.22
N THR A 129 21.66 -4.32 0.51
CA THR A 129 22.37 -3.44 1.44
C THR A 129 23.33 -2.46 0.74
N ARG A 130 23.81 -2.80 -0.45
CA ARG A 130 24.75 -1.98 -1.20
C ARG A 130 24.08 -0.91 -2.05
N ILE A 131 22.90 -1.19 -2.58
CA ILE A 131 22.22 -0.32 -3.54
C ILE A 131 20.82 0.08 -3.09
N VAL A 132 19.94 -0.90 -2.79
CA VAL A 132 18.52 -0.60 -2.54
C VAL A 132 18.35 0.28 -1.30
N VAL A 133 18.90 -0.14 -0.18
CA VAL A 133 18.80 0.61 1.10
C VAL A 133 19.43 2.01 1.00
N PRO A 134 20.67 2.17 0.49
CA PRO A 134 21.26 3.49 0.33
C PRO A 134 20.49 4.40 -0.62
N ALA A 135 19.98 3.90 -1.75
CA ALA A 135 19.18 4.67 -2.69
C ALA A 135 17.89 5.19 -2.03
N MET A 136 17.17 4.30 -1.32
CA MET A 136 15.96 4.67 -0.58
C MET A 136 16.24 5.73 0.50
N ARG A 137 17.28 5.54 1.29
CA ARG A 137 17.69 6.52 2.32
C ARG A 137 18.10 7.86 1.74
N SER A 138 18.79 7.85 0.59
CA SER A 138 19.20 9.07 -0.09
C SER A 138 17.98 9.84 -0.62
N ALA A 139 17.10 9.18 -1.34
CA ALA A 139 15.88 9.77 -1.86
C ALA A 139 14.97 10.28 -0.73
N ALA A 140 14.72 9.47 0.29
CA ALA A 140 13.90 9.87 1.42
C ALA A 140 14.47 11.11 2.15
N ARG A 141 15.79 11.16 2.37
CA ARG A 141 16.45 12.32 2.99
C ARG A 141 16.35 13.57 2.12
N SER A 142 16.53 13.43 0.83
CA SER A 142 16.41 14.54 -0.15
C SER A 142 15.00 15.12 -0.15
N VAL A 143 14.00 14.25 -0.23
CA VAL A 143 12.59 14.68 -0.30
C VAL A 143 12.14 15.28 1.02
N VAL A 144 12.37 14.60 2.15
CA VAL A 144 11.98 15.07 3.50
C VAL A 144 12.58 16.43 3.83
N GLY A 145 13.81 16.68 3.39
CA GLY A 145 14.46 17.98 3.59
C GLY A 145 13.77 19.18 2.91
N ARG A 146 12.87 18.94 1.97
CA ARG A 146 12.10 19.99 1.27
C ARG A 146 10.79 20.35 1.96
N TYR A 147 10.32 19.52 2.88
CA TYR A 147 9.01 19.67 3.52
C TYR A 147 9.11 20.07 4.99
N THR A 148 8.10 20.80 5.47
CA THR A 148 7.98 21.11 6.90
C THR A 148 7.46 19.89 7.69
N PRO A 149 7.72 19.83 9.02
CA PRO A 149 7.23 18.74 9.87
C PRO A 149 5.70 18.53 9.79
N GLU A 150 4.95 19.63 9.71
CA GLU A 150 3.50 19.62 9.57
C GLU A 150 3.04 18.99 8.25
N GLN A 151 3.70 19.32 7.14
CA GLN A 151 3.40 18.76 5.82
C GLN A 151 3.69 17.28 5.77
N ILE A 152 4.79 16.83 6.41
CA ILE A 152 5.19 15.42 6.46
C ILE A 152 4.22 14.62 7.35
N TYR A 153 3.77 15.22 8.45
CA TYR A 153 2.91 14.54 9.42
C TYR A 153 1.45 14.41 8.94
N SER A 154 0.92 15.39 8.20
CA SER A 154 -0.53 15.43 7.91
C SER A 154 -0.91 15.72 6.46
N THR A 155 -0.48 16.88 5.91
CA THR A 155 -1.15 17.43 4.72
C THR A 155 -0.62 16.94 3.38
N LYS A 156 0.66 16.51 3.30
CA LYS A 156 1.31 16.15 2.03
C LYS A 156 1.96 14.78 2.02
N ARG A 157 1.51 13.88 2.90
CA ARG A 157 2.12 12.55 3.03
C ARG A 157 2.14 11.78 1.72
N ASP A 158 1.04 11.79 0.97
CA ASP A 158 0.93 11.06 -0.30
C ASP A 158 1.83 11.65 -1.37
N ALA A 159 1.92 13.00 -1.45
CA ALA A 159 2.83 13.67 -2.38
C ALA A 159 4.31 13.37 -2.06
N ILE A 160 4.67 13.36 -0.77
CA ILE A 160 6.01 13.03 -0.31
C ILE A 160 6.35 11.57 -0.63
N GLN A 161 5.42 10.66 -0.41
CA GLN A 161 5.57 9.25 -0.74
C GLN A 161 5.83 9.04 -2.23
N GLU A 162 5.06 9.72 -3.09
CA GLU A 162 5.22 9.66 -4.54
C GLU A 162 6.58 10.25 -4.99
N GLU A 163 7.00 11.38 -4.40
CA GLU A 163 8.32 11.94 -4.70
C GLU A 163 9.46 11.00 -4.28
N ILE A 164 9.37 10.36 -3.10
CA ILE A 164 10.35 9.38 -2.65
C ILE A 164 10.38 8.19 -3.62
N PHE A 165 9.21 7.71 -4.06
CA PHE A 165 9.13 6.64 -5.03
C PHE A 165 9.81 7.00 -6.34
N VAL A 166 9.51 8.16 -6.93
CA VAL A 166 10.08 8.62 -8.19
C VAL A 166 11.60 8.79 -8.10
N GLU A 167 12.09 9.44 -7.03
CA GLU A 167 13.53 9.61 -6.84
C GLU A 167 14.25 8.28 -6.62
N THR A 168 13.69 7.40 -5.79
CA THR A 168 14.27 6.07 -5.54
C THR A 168 14.27 5.23 -6.81
N LYS A 169 13.17 5.24 -7.55
CA LYS A 169 13.04 4.51 -8.82
C LYS A 169 14.12 4.94 -9.79
N LYS A 170 14.34 6.24 -9.97
CA LYS A 170 15.39 6.78 -10.83
C LYS A 170 16.78 6.29 -10.43
N LEU A 171 17.09 6.22 -9.13
CA LEU A 171 18.37 5.73 -8.63
C LEU A 171 18.56 4.22 -8.85
N LEU A 172 17.47 3.45 -8.81
CA LEU A 172 17.50 1.98 -8.92
C LEU A 172 17.41 1.48 -10.37
N GLU A 173 16.81 2.25 -11.29
CA GLU A 173 16.65 1.85 -12.69
C GLU A 173 17.98 1.51 -13.38
N GLU A 174 19.05 2.25 -13.06
CA GLU A 174 20.40 2.03 -13.58
C GLU A 174 21.14 0.90 -12.83
N GLN A 175 20.55 0.35 -11.76
CA GLN A 175 21.18 -0.61 -10.86
C GLN A 175 20.54 -2.01 -10.95
N TYR A 176 19.84 -2.31 -12.05
CA TYR A 176 19.28 -3.65 -12.34
C TYR A 176 18.19 -4.10 -11.36
N VAL A 177 17.61 -3.17 -10.59
CA VAL A 177 16.53 -3.42 -9.64
C VAL A 177 15.32 -2.59 -10.03
N GLN A 178 14.17 -3.24 -10.05
CA GLN A 178 12.87 -2.60 -10.26
C GLN A 178 12.25 -2.27 -8.90
N LEU A 179 11.88 -1.01 -8.72
CA LEU A 179 11.08 -0.55 -7.58
C LEU A 179 9.61 -0.53 -8.00
N ASN A 180 8.76 -1.22 -7.25
CA ASN A 180 7.34 -1.30 -7.54
C ASN A 180 6.54 -0.26 -6.77
N GLN A 181 6.86 -0.07 -5.47
CA GLN A 181 6.17 0.89 -4.62
C GLN A 181 7.03 1.28 -3.41
N VAL A 182 6.78 2.47 -2.89
CA VAL A 182 7.28 2.93 -1.58
C VAL A 182 6.07 3.35 -0.75
N LEU A 183 6.07 3.01 0.53
CA LEU A 183 5.01 3.36 1.48
C LEU A 183 5.63 3.95 2.74
N ILE A 184 5.19 5.13 3.14
CA ILE A 184 5.53 5.70 4.45
C ILE A 184 4.64 5.01 5.50
N ARG A 185 5.24 4.25 6.44
CA ARG A 185 4.51 3.53 7.50
C ARG A 185 4.20 4.45 8.67
N SER A 186 5.21 5.08 9.20
CA SER A 186 5.08 5.98 10.34
C SER A 186 5.99 7.19 10.24
N VAL A 187 5.55 8.28 10.85
CA VAL A 187 6.33 9.51 11.02
C VAL A 187 6.31 9.86 12.50
N THR A 188 7.48 9.85 13.13
CA THR A 188 7.62 10.15 14.55
C THR A 188 8.30 11.51 14.72
N LEU A 189 7.58 12.42 15.36
CA LEU A 189 8.04 13.75 15.71
C LEU A 189 8.41 13.83 17.21
N PRO A 190 9.30 14.74 17.62
CA PRO A 190 9.48 15.05 19.03
C PRO A 190 8.14 15.42 19.69
N PRO A 191 7.88 14.96 20.93
CA PRO A 191 6.57 15.12 21.59
C PRO A 191 6.06 16.56 21.67
N THR A 192 6.96 17.50 21.91
CA THR A 192 6.64 18.94 21.98
C THR A 192 6.16 19.51 20.65
N ILE A 193 6.75 19.09 19.55
CA ILE A 193 6.37 19.54 18.20
C ILE A 193 5.09 18.84 17.76
N LYS A 194 4.97 17.56 18.06
CA LYS A 194 3.76 16.79 17.79
C LYS A 194 2.54 17.44 18.44
N SER A 195 2.62 17.74 19.74
CA SER A 195 1.51 18.38 20.47
C SER A 195 1.17 19.77 19.94
N ALA A 196 2.18 20.56 19.52
CA ALA A 196 1.94 21.87 18.91
C ALA A 196 1.22 21.77 17.56
N ILE A 197 1.64 20.82 16.71
CA ILE A 197 0.98 20.57 15.41
C ILE A 197 -0.46 20.06 15.62
N GLU A 198 -0.67 19.11 16.54
CA GLU A 198 -2.00 18.58 16.85
C GLU A 198 -2.94 19.66 17.39
N SER A 199 -2.44 20.56 18.26
CA SER A 199 -3.20 21.70 18.77
C SER A 199 -3.56 22.68 17.65
N LYS A 200 -2.63 22.99 16.75
CA LYS A 200 -2.88 23.84 15.59
C LYS A 200 -3.94 23.23 14.66
N LEU A 201 -3.78 21.95 14.30
CA LEU A 201 -4.75 21.25 13.46
C LEU A 201 -6.14 21.22 14.09
N LYS A 202 -6.21 21.02 15.43
CA LYS A 202 -7.49 21.06 16.15
C LYS A 202 -8.14 22.44 16.03
N GLN A 203 -7.39 23.52 16.23
CA GLN A 203 -7.90 24.90 16.09
C GLN A 203 -8.37 25.21 14.67
N GLU A 204 -7.63 24.73 13.65
CA GLU A 204 -8.05 24.86 12.24
C GLU A 204 -9.36 24.11 11.97
N GLN A 205 -9.51 22.89 12.48
CA GLN A 205 -10.75 22.13 12.36
C GLN A 205 -11.92 22.80 13.09
N GLU A 206 -11.69 23.32 14.29
CA GLU A 206 -12.70 24.10 15.03
C GLU A 206 -13.13 25.36 14.26
N ALA A 207 -12.18 26.07 13.64
CA ALA A 207 -12.49 27.25 12.81
C ALA A 207 -13.34 26.89 11.58
N LEU A 208 -12.98 25.81 10.88
CA LEU A 208 -13.78 25.30 9.75
C LEU A 208 -15.17 24.85 10.19
N GLU A 209 -15.29 24.22 11.35
CA GLU A 209 -16.60 23.83 11.92
C GLU A 209 -17.46 25.06 12.21
N TYR A 210 -16.87 26.13 12.76
CA TYR A 210 -17.59 27.38 13.00
C TYR A 210 -18.03 28.03 11.70
N GLU A 211 -17.19 28.07 10.68
CA GLU A 211 -17.54 28.60 9.35
C GLU A 211 -18.72 27.82 8.74
N PHE A 212 -18.66 26.50 8.79
CA PHE A 212 -19.76 25.66 8.34
C PHE A 212 -21.06 25.86 9.13
N LYS A 213 -20.96 26.04 10.47
CA LYS A 213 -22.13 26.35 11.31
C LYS A 213 -22.74 27.70 10.96
N LEU A 214 -21.92 28.72 10.67
CA LEU A 214 -22.40 30.03 10.23
C LEU A 214 -23.10 29.97 8.88
N GLU A 215 -22.51 29.24 7.92
CA GLU A 215 -23.11 29.05 6.62
C GLU A 215 -24.47 28.33 6.73
N LYS A 216 -24.52 27.24 7.53
CA LYS A 216 -25.76 26.50 7.79
C LYS A 216 -26.83 27.38 8.46
N ALA A 217 -26.44 28.22 9.43
CA ALA A 217 -27.35 29.13 10.10
C ALA A 217 -27.88 30.20 9.13
N ALA A 218 -27.04 30.72 8.25
CA ALA A 218 -27.45 31.66 7.22
C ALA A 218 -28.44 31.02 6.22
N GLN A 219 -28.18 29.79 5.77
CA GLN A 219 -29.11 29.05 4.88
C GLN A 219 -30.42 28.74 5.58
N GLU A 220 -30.42 28.40 6.86
CA GLU A 220 -31.62 28.13 7.63
C GLU A 220 -32.44 29.40 7.85
N ALA A 221 -31.79 30.54 8.15
CA ALA A 221 -32.46 31.85 8.24
C ALA A 221 -33.12 32.25 6.92
N GLU A 222 -32.41 32.03 5.79
CA GLU A 222 -32.97 32.31 4.47
C GLU A 222 -34.18 31.40 4.15
N ARG A 223 -34.06 30.09 4.48
CA ARG A 223 -35.18 29.16 4.35
C ARG A 223 -36.40 29.61 5.15
N GLN A 224 -36.19 30.03 6.41
CA GLN A 224 -37.28 30.54 7.26
C GLN A 224 -37.89 31.83 6.70
N ARG A 225 -37.08 32.74 6.16
CA ARG A 225 -37.55 33.97 5.51
C ARG A 225 -38.45 33.65 4.31
N VAL A 226 -37.99 32.78 3.41
CA VAL A 226 -38.73 32.34 2.24
C VAL A 226 -40.03 31.61 2.62
N GLU A 227 -39.99 30.78 3.67
CA GLU A 227 -41.20 30.12 4.18
C GLU A 227 -42.19 31.09 4.77
N ALA A 228 -41.72 32.08 5.56
CA ALA A 228 -42.58 33.12 6.13
C ALA A 228 -43.21 33.99 5.06
N GLU A 229 -42.44 34.41 4.04
CA GLU A 229 -42.97 35.15 2.87
C GLU A 229 -44.00 34.34 2.09
N GLY A 230 -43.70 33.02 1.87
CA GLY A 230 -44.65 32.10 1.24
C GLY A 230 -45.97 31.98 2.01
N LYS A 231 -45.89 31.82 3.34
CA LYS A 231 -47.08 31.80 4.21
C LYS A 231 -47.85 33.12 4.21
N ALA A 232 -47.14 34.27 4.29
CA ALA A 232 -47.77 35.59 4.22
C ALA A 232 -48.49 35.80 2.88
N LYS A 233 -47.87 35.43 1.78
CA LYS A 233 -48.48 35.50 0.45
C LYS A 233 -49.68 34.56 0.29
N ALA A 234 -49.58 33.33 0.79
CA ALA A 234 -50.69 32.39 0.83
C ALA A 234 -51.86 32.94 1.65
N ASN A 235 -51.59 33.47 2.86
CA ASN A 235 -52.59 34.05 3.72
C ASN A 235 -53.25 35.29 3.09
N SER A 236 -52.52 36.15 2.39
CA SER A 236 -53.06 37.32 1.67
C SER A 236 -54.00 36.91 0.56
N ILE A 237 -53.68 35.85 -0.21
CA ILE A 237 -54.53 35.30 -1.27
C ILE A 237 -55.83 34.71 -0.68
N VAL A 238 -55.69 33.96 0.43
CA VAL A 238 -56.84 33.40 1.15
C VAL A 238 -57.72 34.49 1.70
N SER A 239 -57.15 35.51 2.36
CA SER A 239 -57.92 36.66 2.90
C SER A 239 -58.64 37.44 1.82
N ALA A 240 -58.03 37.62 0.63
CA ALA A 240 -58.68 38.30 -0.50
C ALA A 240 -59.84 37.46 -1.11
N SER A 241 -59.80 36.14 -0.95
CA SER A 241 -60.83 35.21 -1.47
C SER A 241 -61.94 34.88 -0.45
N ILE A 242 -61.75 35.18 0.84
CA ILE A 242 -62.71 34.85 1.90
C ILE A 242 -63.87 35.89 1.84
N ASN A 243 -65.01 35.36 1.50
CA ASN A 243 -66.32 36.09 1.60
C ASN A 243 -67.10 35.40 2.74
N ASP A 244 -68.03 36.10 3.41
CA ASP A 244 -68.89 35.59 4.47
C ASP A 244 -69.57 34.23 4.15
N LYS A 245 -69.89 34.02 2.87
CA LYS A 245 -70.43 32.72 2.39
C LYS A 245 -69.41 31.60 2.47
N ILE A 246 -68.13 31.82 2.15
CA ILE A 246 -67.07 30.83 2.18
C ILE A 246 -66.68 30.49 3.63
N LEU A 247 -66.72 31.48 4.55
CA LEU A 247 -66.51 31.25 5.99
C LEU A 247 -67.59 30.33 6.59
N ARG A 248 -68.87 30.54 6.21
CA ARG A 248 -69.95 29.66 6.63
C ARG A 248 -69.82 28.26 6.09
N ASP A 249 -69.45 28.12 4.81
CA ASP A 249 -69.28 26.81 4.17
C ASP A 249 -68.12 26.00 4.79
N LYS A 250 -66.98 26.66 5.06
CA LYS A 250 -65.86 26.05 5.79
C LYS A 250 -66.17 25.74 7.25
N GLY A 251 -66.99 26.55 7.91
CA GLY A 251 -67.51 26.25 9.25
C GLY A 251 -68.39 25.00 9.27
N ILE A 252 -69.25 24.83 8.27
CA ILE A 252 -70.09 23.65 8.11
C ILE A 252 -69.22 22.40 7.82
N GLU A 253 -68.25 22.50 6.91
CA GLU A 253 -67.33 21.42 6.58
C GLU A 253 -66.47 20.97 7.80
N ALA A 254 -65.97 21.90 8.61
CA ALA A 254 -65.24 21.63 9.82
C ALA A 254 -66.14 20.94 10.87
N THR A 255 -67.39 21.34 10.97
CA THR A 255 -68.38 20.72 11.91
C THR A 255 -68.71 19.29 11.46
N LEU A 256 -68.88 19.08 10.14
CA LEU A 256 -69.10 17.72 9.59
C LEU A 256 -67.92 16.79 9.86
N LYS A 257 -66.68 17.26 9.65
CA LYS A 257 -65.46 16.48 9.97
C LYS A 257 -65.32 16.19 11.46
N LEU A 258 -65.77 17.10 12.32
CA LEU A 258 -65.80 16.89 13.76
C LEU A 258 -66.87 15.86 14.17
N ALA A 259 -68.01 15.85 13.51
CA ALA A 259 -69.10 14.89 13.74
C ALA A 259 -68.74 13.47 13.27
N GLU A 260 -67.90 13.32 12.24
CA GLU A 260 -67.41 12.05 11.73
C GLU A 260 -66.18 11.51 12.50
N SER A 261 -65.59 12.29 13.40
CA SER A 261 -64.42 11.86 14.18
C SER A 261 -64.81 10.87 15.28
N PRO A 262 -64.18 9.67 15.33
CA PRO A 262 -64.51 8.64 16.36
C PRO A 262 -64.11 9.07 17.78
N ASN A 263 -63.45 10.19 17.96
CA ASN A 263 -63.03 10.77 19.26
C ASN A 263 -63.86 12.03 19.62
N SER A 264 -65.16 12.05 19.28
CA SER A 264 -66.04 13.19 19.54
C SER A 264 -66.19 13.47 21.02
N LYS A 265 -65.46 14.44 21.52
CA LYS A 265 -65.79 15.14 22.76
C LYS A 265 -66.72 16.29 22.40
N VAL A 266 -67.67 16.53 23.29
CA VAL A 266 -68.79 17.48 23.10
C VAL A 266 -68.24 18.88 22.62
N VAL A 267 -68.65 19.28 21.42
CA VAL A 267 -68.35 20.62 20.90
C VAL A 267 -69.61 21.47 21.06
N ILE A 268 -69.57 22.47 21.92
CA ILE A 268 -70.63 23.45 22.05
C ILE A 268 -70.34 24.61 21.08
N ILE A 269 -71.12 24.72 20.03
CA ILE A 269 -71.04 25.84 19.10
C ILE A 269 -72.00 26.93 19.61
N GLY A 270 -71.42 27.97 20.22
CA GLY A 270 -72.21 29.08 20.71
C GLY A 270 -71.40 30.38 20.65
N GLY A 271 -71.71 31.23 19.76
CA GLY A 271 -71.19 32.61 19.64
C GLY A 271 -71.57 33.26 18.34
N ASN A 272 -71.93 34.53 18.40
CA ASN A 272 -72.38 35.31 17.22
C ASN A 272 -71.34 35.44 16.09
N ASP A 273 -70.09 34.96 16.32
CA ASP A 273 -68.97 35.05 15.38
C ASP A 273 -68.54 33.68 14.77
N GLY A 274 -69.29 32.55 15.00
CA GLY A 274 -69.11 31.30 14.31
C GLY A 274 -67.84 30.50 14.64
N MET A 275 -67.13 30.79 15.73
CA MET A 275 -65.98 29.99 16.17
C MET A 275 -66.38 28.88 17.14
N PRO A 276 -65.98 27.61 16.92
CA PRO A 276 -66.24 26.54 17.85
C PRO A 276 -65.35 26.69 19.08
N ILE A 277 -65.92 26.63 20.27
CA ILE A 277 -65.16 26.52 21.53
C ILE A 277 -65.05 25.01 21.88
N ILE A 278 -63.82 24.53 21.86
CA ILE A 278 -63.50 23.12 22.26
C ILE A 278 -63.29 23.11 23.77
N LEU A 279 -64.20 22.55 24.53
CA LEU A 279 -63.99 22.26 25.91
C LEU A 279 -63.35 20.85 26.03
N GLY A 280 -62.04 20.83 26.26
CA GLY A 280 -61.32 19.58 26.60
C GLY A 280 -61.71 19.04 27.95
N ASP A 281 -61.84 17.72 28.05
CA ASP A 281 -62.09 16.98 29.29
C ASP A 281 -60.96 17.23 30.30
N VAL A 282 -61.27 17.79 31.43
CA VAL A 282 -60.36 17.90 32.56
C VAL A 282 -60.46 16.58 33.34
N LYS A 283 -59.39 15.81 33.28
CA LYS A 283 -59.13 14.72 34.20
C LYS A 283 -58.37 15.24 35.36
#